data_99cac0e23147039583bed610de223a51
#
_entry.id   99cac0e23147039583bed610de223a51
#
_cell.length_a   1.000
_cell.length_b   1.000
_cell.length_c   1.000
_cell.angle_alpha   90.00
_cell.angle_beta   90.00
_cell.angle_gamma   90.00
#
_symmetry.space_group_name_H-M   'P 1'
#
loop_
_entity.id
_entity.type
_entity.pdbx_description
1 polymer ?
#
loop_
_entity_poly.entity_id
_entity_poly.type
_entity_poly.pdbx_seq_one_letter_code
_entity_poly.pdbx_strand_id
1 'polypeptide(L)'
;MNTRSLAILAVAVGAAAASAGVFYWTSTPSHARQADLQRGATVYADYCASCHGVNLEGQPNWRTRLPNGKLPAPPHDATGHTWHHPDEQLFAITKFGSEALVGGGYQSDMAGFGEVLSDDEIWDVLAYIKSRWPERERAMQARVTQQTKARR
;
A
#
# COMPACT_ATOMS: atom_id res chain seq x y z
N MET A 1 7.06 63.46 9.45
CA MET A 1 6.41 62.14 9.55
C MET A 1 6.12 61.86 11.02
N ASN A 2 4.88 61.67 11.39
CA ASN A 2 4.45 61.54 12.79
C ASN A 2 4.77 60.11 13.29
N THR A 3 5.32 60.02 14.51
CA THR A 3 5.66 58.72 15.14
C THR A 3 4.52 57.70 15.16
N ARG A 4 3.28 58.19 15.18
CA ARG A 4 2.05 57.36 15.11
C ARG A 4 1.88 56.67 13.77
N SER A 5 2.30 57.27 12.64
CA SER A 5 2.20 56.68 11.30
C SER A 5 3.20 55.57 11.08
N LEU A 6 4.39 55.67 11.68
CA LEU A 6 5.43 54.64 11.62
C LEU A 6 5.03 53.37 12.42
N ALA A 7 4.37 53.55 13.58
CA ALA A 7 3.90 52.43 14.41
C ALA A 7 2.77 51.61 13.68
N ILE A 8 1.89 52.30 12.98
CA ILE A 8 0.79 51.64 12.23
C ILE A 8 1.35 50.83 11.04
N LEU A 9 2.37 51.38 10.34
CA LEU A 9 3.02 50.65 9.24
C LEU A 9 3.75 49.39 9.70
N ALA A 10 4.45 49.46 10.86
CA ALA A 10 5.17 48.32 11.42
C ALA A 10 4.22 47.16 11.85
N VAL A 11 3.07 47.49 12.42
CA VAL A 11 2.06 46.52 12.84
C VAL A 11 1.41 45.86 11.62
N ALA A 12 1.12 46.62 10.54
CA ALA A 12 0.51 46.11 9.34
C ALA A 12 1.45 45.13 8.59
N VAL A 13 2.75 45.42 8.53
CA VAL A 13 3.75 44.53 7.89
C VAL A 13 3.97 43.27 8.73
N GLY A 14 3.98 43.36 10.04
CA GLY A 14 4.09 42.19 10.93
C GLY A 14 2.90 41.27 10.87
N ALA A 15 1.67 41.81 10.79
CA ALA A 15 0.45 41.00 10.64
C ALA A 15 0.37 40.28 9.27
N ALA A 16 0.80 40.96 8.20
CA ALA A 16 0.84 40.35 6.87
C ALA A 16 1.86 39.21 6.75
N ALA A 17 3.03 39.37 7.39
CA ALA A 17 4.05 38.31 7.41
C ALA A 17 3.63 37.10 8.25
N ALA A 18 2.94 37.31 9.38
CA ALA A 18 2.43 36.22 10.22
C ALA A 18 1.30 35.45 9.54
N SER A 19 0.37 36.14 8.85
CA SER A 19 -0.71 35.49 8.11
C SER A 19 -0.21 34.71 6.89
N ALA A 20 0.81 35.20 6.19
CA ALA A 20 1.43 34.46 5.08
C ALA A 20 2.16 33.21 5.57
N GLY A 21 2.86 33.27 6.71
CA GLY A 21 3.54 32.13 7.33
C GLY A 21 2.57 31.02 7.76
N VAL A 22 1.44 31.38 8.39
CA VAL A 22 0.40 30.44 8.79
C VAL A 22 -0.26 29.81 7.57
N PHE A 23 -0.56 30.58 6.51
CA PHE A 23 -1.13 30.06 5.29
C PHE A 23 -0.19 29.10 4.56
N TYR A 24 1.11 29.39 4.54
CA TYR A 24 2.12 28.50 3.95
C TYR A 24 2.26 27.17 4.70
N TRP A 25 2.12 27.19 6.05
CA TRP A 25 2.19 25.98 6.87
C TRP A 25 0.96 25.08 6.72
N THR A 26 -0.21 25.65 6.52
CA THR A 26 -1.46 24.90 6.36
C THR A 26 -1.69 24.41 4.92
N SER A 27 -0.93 24.93 3.96
CA SER A 27 -1.06 24.61 2.54
C SER A 27 0.00 23.61 2.01
N THR A 28 0.85 23.05 2.89
CA THR A 28 1.67 21.92 2.47
C THR A 28 0.73 20.76 2.15
N PRO A 29 0.53 20.41 0.88
CA PRO A 29 -0.22 19.21 0.57
C PRO A 29 0.50 18.07 1.25
N SER A 30 -0.23 17.28 2.03
CA SER A 30 0.23 15.94 2.35
C SER A 30 0.44 15.27 1.00
N HIS A 31 1.67 15.22 0.51
CA HIS A 31 2.01 14.41 -0.64
C HIS A 31 1.72 12.98 -0.19
N ALA A 32 0.50 12.51 -0.50
CA ALA A 32 0.23 11.09 -0.47
C ALA A 32 1.32 10.48 -1.36
N ARG A 33 2.23 9.74 -0.74
CA ARG A 33 3.37 9.16 -1.43
C ARG A 33 2.85 8.39 -2.63
N GLN A 34 3.29 8.78 -3.82
CA GLN A 34 3.00 8.01 -5.03
C GLN A 34 3.83 6.70 -4.96
N ALA A 35 3.17 5.56 -5.17
CA ALA A 35 3.86 4.29 -5.17
C ALA A 35 4.92 4.23 -6.27
N ASP A 36 6.08 3.70 -5.92
CA ASP A 36 7.19 3.48 -6.85
C ASP A 36 7.06 2.10 -7.50
N LEU A 37 6.52 2.07 -8.72
CA LEU A 37 6.30 0.82 -9.45
C LEU A 37 7.62 0.13 -9.83
N GLN A 38 8.70 0.89 -10.06
CA GLN A 38 10.01 0.32 -10.38
C GLN A 38 10.59 -0.41 -9.15
N ARG A 39 10.54 0.21 -7.98
CA ARG A 39 10.94 -0.42 -6.73
C ARG A 39 10.04 -1.61 -6.43
N GLY A 40 8.72 -1.49 -6.62
CA GLY A 40 7.77 -2.59 -6.46
C GLY A 40 8.06 -3.79 -7.34
N ALA A 41 8.48 -3.57 -8.60
CA ALA A 41 8.91 -4.64 -9.51
C ALA A 41 10.18 -5.35 -9.00
N THR A 42 11.15 -4.60 -8.48
CA THR A 42 12.38 -5.16 -7.89
C THR A 42 12.04 -6.00 -6.64
N VAL A 43 11.26 -5.45 -5.72
CA VAL A 43 10.81 -6.17 -4.51
C VAL A 43 10.05 -7.45 -4.89
N TYR A 44 9.18 -7.39 -5.91
CA TYR A 44 8.46 -8.58 -6.37
C TYR A 44 9.43 -9.66 -6.89
N ALA A 45 10.40 -9.30 -7.71
CA ALA A 45 11.40 -10.22 -8.25
C ALA A 45 12.23 -10.89 -7.14
N ASP A 46 12.64 -10.12 -6.14
CA ASP A 46 13.56 -10.58 -5.09
C ASP A 46 12.87 -11.43 -4.02
N TYR A 47 11.61 -11.09 -3.66
CA TYR A 47 10.95 -11.68 -2.48
C TYR A 47 9.68 -12.48 -2.79
N CYS A 48 9.04 -12.28 -3.94
CA CYS A 48 7.73 -12.85 -4.22
C CYS A 48 7.74 -13.86 -5.37
N ALA A 49 8.51 -13.57 -6.43
CA ALA A 49 8.45 -14.30 -7.69
C ALA A 49 8.83 -15.78 -7.57
N SER A 50 9.70 -16.14 -6.62
CA SER A 50 10.11 -17.54 -6.38
C SER A 50 8.93 -18.47 -6.05
N CYS A 51 7.90 -17.95 -5.39
CA CYS A 51 6.69 -18.69 -5.03
C CYS A 51 5.51 -18.33 -5.93
N HIS A 52 5.30 -17.03 -6.23
CA HIS A 52 4.14 -16.54 -6.94
C HIS A 52 4.31 -16.46 -8.47
N GLY A 53 5.49 -16.89 -8.97
CA GLY A 53 5.82 -16.88 -10.40
C GLY A 53 6.31 -15.51 -10.88
N VAL A 54 7.23 -15.52 -11.84
CA VAL A 54 7.85 -14.29 -12.40
C VAL A 54 6.85 -13.43 -13.19
N ASN A 55 5.78 -14.03 -13.68
CA ASN A 55 4.68 -13.36 -14.38
C ASN A 55 3.40 -13.31 -13.55
N LEU A 56 3.49 -13.47 -12.23
CA LEU A 56 2.37 -13.50 -11.27
C LEU A 56 1.46 -14.74 -11.40
N GLU A 57 1.88 -15.78 -12.09
CA GLU A 57 1.08 -16.96 -12.45
C GLU A 57 0.82 -17.92 -11.29
N GLY A 58 1.54 -17.80 -10.18
CA GLY A 58 1.44 -18.69 -9.03
C GLY A 58 1.96 -20.11 -9.30
N GLN A 59 1.60 -21.03 -8.43
CA GLN A 59 1.94 -22.45 -8.54
C GLN A 59 0.78 -23.27 -9.09
N PRO A 60 1.07 -24.40 -9.79
CA PRO A 60 0.03 -25.31 -10.27
C PRO A 60 -0.87 -25.80 -9.14
N ASN A 61 -2.16 -25.99 -9.44
CA ASN A 61 -3.14 -26.54 -8.51
C ASN A 61 -3.25 -25.77 -7.17
N TRP A 62 -3.00 -24.47 -7.18
CA TRP A 62 -2.94 -23.64 -5.97
C TRP A 62 -4.19 -23.68 -5.07
N ARG A 63 -5.34 -24.18 -5.57
CA ARG A 63 -6.57 -24.39 -4.79
C ARG A 63 -6.62 -25.75 -4.09
N THR A 64 -5.64 -26.64 -4.35
CA THR A 64 -5.61 -28.00 -3.80
C THR A 64 -4.50 -28.10 -2.76
N ARG A 65 -4.84 -28.58 -1.56
CA ARG A 65 -3.84 -28.75 -0.51
C ARG A 65 -2.82 -29.80 -0.87
N LEU A 66 -1.57 -29.53 -0.54
CA LEU A 66 -0.46 -30.46 -0.59
C LEU A 66 -0.60 -31.53 0.52
N PRO A 67 0.14 -32.64 0.44
CA PRO A 67 0.13 -33.69 1.48
C PRO A 67 0.47 -33.16 2.89
N ASN A 68 1.25 -32.08 3.00
CA ASN A 68 1.58 -31.41 4.26
C ASN A 68 0.46 -30.47 4.77
N GLY A 69 -0.69 -30.41 4.11
CA GLY A 69 -1.82 -29.57 4.48
C GLY A 69 -1.76 -28.11 4.02
N LYS A 70 -0.62 -27.64 3.51
CA LYS A 70 -0.45 -26.27 3.02
C LYS A 70 -1.02 -26.09 1.60
N LEU A 71 -1.36 -24.87 1.24
CA LEU A 71 -1.74 -24.52 -0.14
C LEU A 71 -0.51 -24.02 -0.90
N PRO A 72 -0.34 -24.40 -2.18
CA PRO A 72 0.64 -23.75 -3.06
C PRO A 72 0.36 -22.25 -3.20
N ALA A 73 1.38 -21.48 -3.57
CA ALA A 73 1.26 -20.04 -3.75
C ALA A 73 0.25 -19.69 -4.86
N PRO A 74 -0.77 -18.87 -4.56
CA PRO A 74 -1.78 -18.48 -5.55
C PRO A 74 -1.21 -17.50 -6.58
N PRO A 75 -1.82 -17.42 -7.78
CA PRO A 75 -1.53 -16.35 -8.73
C PRO A 75 -1.83 -14.97 -8.17
N HIS A 76 -1.01 -14.00 -8.56
CA HIS A 76 -1.27 -12.58 -8.33
C HIS A 76 -1.80 -11.86 -9.57
N ASP A 77 -1.92 -12.55 -10.70
CA ASP A 77 -2.58 -12.05 -11.91
C ASP A 77 -4.12 -12.13 -11.81
N ALA A 78 -4.81 -11.89 -12.93
CA ALA A 78 -6.27 -11.91 -12.99
C ALA A 78 -6.88 -13.31 -12.74
N THR A 79 -6.10 -14.40 -12.91
CA THR A 79 -6.55 -15.78 -12.69
C THR A 79 -6.57 -16.18 -11.22
N GLY A 80 -5.90 -15.40 -10.37
CA GLY A 80 -5.88 -15.58 -8.94
C GLY A 80 -7.08 -14.96 -8.22
N HIS A 81 -6.89 -14.63 -6.95
CA HIS A 81 -7.96 -14.03 -6.13
C HIS A 81 -7.49 -12.81 -5.31
N THR A 82 -6.26 -12.34 -5.51
CA THR A 82 -5.66 -11.21 -4.78
C THR A 82 -6.54 -9.95 -4.86
N TRP A 83 -7.14 -9.69 -6.00
CA TRP A 83 -8.01 -8.55 -6.26
C TRP A 83 -9.37 -8.60 -5.53
N HIS A 84 -9.69 -9.69 -4.81
CA HIS A 84 -10.85 -9.78 -3.94
C HIS A 84 -10.62 -9.18 -2.55
N HIS A 85 -9.39 -8.86 -2.19
CA HIS A 85 -9.02 -8.38 -0.86
C HIS A 85 -8.79 -6.86 -0.85
N PRO A 86 -9.20 -6.16 0.23
CA PRO A 86 -8.91 -4.74 0.40
C PRO A 86 -7.42 -4.49 0.65
N ASP A 87 -6.96 -3.27 0.36
CA ASP A 87 -5.54 -2.88 0.48
C ASP A 87 -4.95 -3.17 1.85
N GLU A 88 -5.68 -2.88 2.93
CA GLU A 88 -5.19 -3.11 4.29
C GLU A 88 -4.99 -4.60 4.60
N GLN A 89 -5.83 -5.48 4.04
CA GLN A 89 -5.66 -6.91 4.23
C GLN A 89 -4.48 -7.43 3.42
N LEU A 90 -4.30 -6.98 2.18
CA LEU A 90 -3.12 -7.33 1.37
C LEU A 90 -1.83 -6.88 2.04
N PHE A 91 -1.81 -5.66 2.56
CA PHE A 91 -0.68 -5.13 3.32
C PHE A 91 -0.38 -5.99 4.55
N ALA A 92 -1.41 -6.30 5.34
CA ALA A 92 -1.24 -7.09 6.56
C ALA A 92 -0.75 -8.52 6.27
N ILE A 93 -1.29 -9.18 5.22
CA ILE A 93 -0.81 -10.51 4.78
C ILE A 93 0.67 -10.45 4.40
N THR A 94 1.07 -9.45 3.64
CA THR A 94 2.47 -9.30 3.21
C THR A 94 3.38 -9.00 4.40
N LYS A 95 2.95 -8.13 5.32
CA LYS A 95 3.77 -7.72 6.47
C LYS A 95 3.91 -8.81 7.52
N PHE A 96 2.83 -9.50 7.86
CA PHE A 96 2.78 -10.42 9.01
C PHE A 96 2.75 -11.90 8.62
N GLY A 97 2.52 -12.21 7.35
CA GLY A 97 2.33 -13.58 6.86
C GLY A 97 0.91 -14.11 7.03
N SER A 98 0.58 -15.13 6.23
CA SER A 98 -0.77 -15.69 6.23
C SER A 98 -1.13 -16.43 7.53
N GLU A 99 -0.19 -17.12 8.16
CA GLU A 99 -0.44 -17.86 9.41
C GLU A 99 -0.88 -16.94 10.54
N ALA A 100 -0.20 -15.81 10.70
CA ALA A 100 -0.48 -14.84 11.76
C ALA A 100 -1.88 -14.21 11.64
N LEU A 101 -2.37 -14.04 10.42
CA LEU A 101 -3.65 -13.39 10.17
C LEU A 101 -4.84 -14.33 10.15
N VAL A 102 -4.66 -15.55 9.64
CA VAL A 102 -5.75 -16.54 9.59
C VAL A 102 -5.96 -17.17 10.97
N GLY A 103 -4.88 -17.45 11.70
CA GLY A 103 -4.96 -18.07 13.02
C GLY A 103 -5.48 -19.50 12.99
N GLY A 104 -5.96 -20.00 14.15
CA GLY A 104 -6.66 -21.29 14.25
C GLY A 104 -5.84 -22.52 13.80
N GLY A 105 -4.50 -22.45 13.81
CA GLY A 105 -3.63 -23.54 13.35
C GLY A 105 -3.47 -23.60 11.82
N TYR A 106 -3.92 -22.57 11.10
CA TYR A 106 -3.66 -22.47 9.66
C TYR A 106 -2.17 -22.45 9.37
N GLN A 107 -1.71 -23.32 8.47
CA GLN A 107 -0.32 -23.41 8.07
C GLN A 107 -0.12 -22.87 6.64
N SER A 108 0.94 -22.10 6.44
CA SER A 108 1.29 -21.48 5.16
C SER A 108 2.79 -21.34 5.00
N ASP A 109 3.28 -21.37 3.77
CA ASP A 109 4.66 -21.01 3.43
C ASP A 109 4.78 -19.52 3.12
N MET A 110 3.67 -18.75 3.12
CA MET A 110 3.68 -17.30 2.98
C MET A 110 4.13 -16.66 4.29
N ALA A 111 5.42 -16.41 4.41
CA ALA A 111 6.02 -15.73 5.55
C ALA A 111 5.63 -14.24 5.59
N GLY A 112 5.79 -13.61 6.74
CA GLY A 112 5.73 -12.15 6.87
C GLY A 112 7.05 -11.51 6.48
N PHE A 113 6.98 -10.36 5.81
CA PHE A 113 8.15 -9.62 5.32
C PHE A 113 8.44 -8.34 6.13
N GLY A 114 7.70 -8.07 7.20
CA GLY A 114 7.84 -6.83 7.98
C GLY A 114 9.21 -6.61 8.63
N GLU A 115 10.02 -7.66 8.80
CA GLU A 115 11.38 -7.56 9.33
C GLU A 115 12.44 -7.26 8.25
N VAL A 116 12.09 -7.42 6.95
CA VAL A 116 13.01 -7.27 5.82
C VAL A 116 12.58 -6.21 4.81
N LEU A 117 11.30 -5.85 4.79
CA LEU A 117 10.74 -4.83 3.94
C LEU A 117 10.14 -3.71 4.79
N SER A 118 10.41 -2.46 4.43
CA SER A 118 9.71 -1.30 4.97
C SER A 118 8.24 -1.27 4.52
N ASP A 119 7.42 -0.54 5.25
CA ASP A 119 6.00 -0.34 4.89
C ASP A 119 5.86 0.27 3.48
N ASP A 120 6.78 1.15 3.11
CA ASP A 120 6.82 1.75 1.78
C ASP A 120 7.10 0.73 0.68
N GLU A 121 8.03 -0.20 0.88
CA GLU A 121 8.32 -1.26 -0.08
C GLU A 121 7.17 -2.25 -0.21
N ILE A 122 6.48 -2.54 0.90
CA ILE A 122 5.26 -3.36 0.87
C ILE A 122 4.17 -2.67 0.04
N TRP A 123 3.95 -1.37 0.22
CA TRP A 123 2.99 -0.63 -0.61
C TRP A 123 3.39 -0.58 -2.09
N ASP A 124 4.68 -0.48 -2.39
CA ASP A 124 5.17 -0.45 -3.78
C ASP A 124 4.98 -1.78 -4.48
N VAL A 125 5.30 -2.91 -3.82
CA VAL A 125 5.09 -4.23 -4.42
C VAL A 125 3.61 -4.53 -4.63
N LEU A 126 2.73 -4.11 -3.72
CA LEU A 126 1.28 -4.21 -3.91
C LEU A 126 0.80 -3.35 -5.08
N ALA A 127 1.33 -2.13 -5.22
CA ALA A 127 1.01 -1.26 -6.35
C ALA A 127 1.51 -1.87 -7.68
N TYR A 128 2.70 -2.47 -7.70
CA TYR A 128 3.21 -3.20 -8.86
C TYR A 128 2.28 -4.35 -9.25
N ILE A 129 1.90 -5.21 -8.33
CA ILE A 129 0.96 -6.32 -8.58
C ILE A 129 -0.35 -5.77 -9.17
N LYS A 130 -0.94 -4.75 -8.55
CA LYS A 130 -2.17 -4.10 -9.02
C LYS A 130 -2.04 -3.48 -10.40
N SER A 131 -0.86 -2.96 -10.75
CA SER A 131 -0.59 -2.39 -12.09
C SER A 131 -0.64 -3.44 -13.21
N ARG A 132 -0.46 -4.72 -12.87
CA ARG A 132 -0.49 -5.85 -13.80
C ARG A 132 -1.91 -6.39 -14.07
N TRP A 133 -2.90 -5.95 -13.31
CA TRP A 133 -4.28 -6.39 -13.49
C TRP A 133 -4.97 -5.67 -14.65
N PRO A 134 -5.88 -6.34 -15.37
CA PRO A 134 -6.80 -5.68 -16.25
C PRO A 134 -7.69 -4.67 -15.49
N GLU A 135 -8.31 -3.76 -16.24
CA GLU A 135 -9.13 -2.68 -15.65
C GLU A 135 -10.27 -3.20 -14.77
N ARG A 136 -10.89 -4.32 -15.17
CA ARG A 136 -11.99 -4.94 -14.42
C ARG A 136 -11.57 -5.32 -12.99
N GLU A 137 -10.44 -6.01 -12.85
CA GLU A 137 -9.90 -6.48 -11.56
C GLU A 137 -9.44 -5.29 -10.71
N ARG A 138 -8.79 -4.29 -11.30
CA ARG A 138 -8.43 -3.04 -10.61
C ARG A 138 -9.66 -2.31 -10.07
N ALA A 139 -10.70 -2.15 -10.89
CA ALA A 139 -11.93 -1.49 -10.47
C ALA A 139 -12.68 -2.28 -9.39
N MET A 140 -12.66 -3.62 -9.44
CA MET A 140 -13.26 -4.46 -8.41
C MET A 140 -12.52 -4.29 -7.08
N GLN A 141 -11.19 -4.41 -7.09
CA GLN A 141 -10.37 -4.28 -5.89
C GLN A 141 -10.50 -2.90 -5.24
N ALA A 142 -10.52 -1.83 -6.04
CA ALA A 142 -10.74 -0.47 -5.54
C ALA A 142 -12.09 -0.35 -4.80
N ARG A 143 -13.17 -0.96 -5.34
CA ARG A 143 -14.48 -0.99 -4.67
C ARG A 143 -14.44 -1.75 -3.36
N VAL A 144 -13.77 -2.91 -3.32
CA VAL A 144 -13.60 -3.69 -2.08
C VAL A 144 -12.89 -2.87 -1.01
N THR A 145 -11.80 -2.19 -1.37
CA THR A 145 -11.06 -1.29 -0.45
C THR A 145 -11.96 -0.16 0.08
N GLN A 146 -12.70 0.52 -0.79
CA GLN A 146 -13.60 1.62 -0.40
C GLN A 146 -14.72 1.13 0.54
N GLN A 147 -15.35 0.00 0.23
CA GLN A 147 -16.40 -0.56 1.07
C GLN A 147 -15.88 -0.97 2.45
N THR A 148 -14.68 -1.50 2.53
CA THR A 148 -14.05 -1.86 3.81
C THR A 148 -13.75 -0.62 4.65
N LYS A 149 -13.26 0.47 4.04
CA LYS A 149 -13.04 1.76 4.73
C LYS A 149 -14.35 2.38 5.24
N ALA A 150 -15.43 2.29 4.49
CA ALA A 150 -16.71 2.86 4.88
C ALA A 150 -17.42 2.13 6.04
N ARG A 151 -17.00 0.91 6.38
CA ARG A 151 -17.58 0.08 7.46
C ARG A 151 -16.87 0.23 8.82
N ARG A 152 -15.79 1.00 8.86
CA ARG A 152 -15.00 1.31 10.07
C ARG A 152 -15.42 2.64 10.69
#